data_cc1497ec9ed2928a14dfd386b52115d5
#
_entry.id   cc1497ec9ed2928a14dfd386b52115d5
#
_cell.length_a   1.000
_cell.length_b   1.000
_cell.length_c   1.000
_cell.angle_alpha   90.00
_cell.angle_beta   90.00
_cell.angle_gamma   90.00
#
_symmetry.space_group_name_H-M   'P 1'
#
loop_
_entity.id
_entity.type
_entity.pdbx_description
1 polymer ?
#
loop_
_entity_poly.entity_id
_entity_poly.type
_entity_poly.pdbx_seq_one_letter_code
_entity_poly.pdbx_strand_id
1 'polypeptide(L)'
;MTLRQQMPELISSRPMPGWVRANQVSNPQLERENNALKQRLSELEQERDDWLGKGDDLGPLSEGRDIFDVSYRCKAYAAGNCEEVAVRSQLPWNALFLSFAPYLSQPQHEDFIASKVAERVQEVALKDVQTSRPKTHAVTDISLAPLCFNTIKVQFRTLGLIRRVPRPEDARVWWQLTTVGEKLMTTLMAVRKSAATRQ
;
A
#
# COMPACT_ATOMS: atom_id res chain seq x y z
N MET A 1 8.53 -27.48 -65.80
CA MET A 1 8.21 -26.41 -64.78
C MET A 1 8.24 -27.06 -63.41
N THR A 2 9.17 -26.69 -62.59
CA THR A 2 9.39 -27.29 -61.26
C THR A 2 8.44 -26.71 -60.22
N LEU A 3 7.96 -27.53 -59.29
CA LEU A 3 7.07 -27.17 -58.17
C LEU A 3 7.48 -25.86 -57.44
N ARG A 4 8.76 -25.53 -57.44
CA ARG A 4 9.31 -24.31 -56.84
C ARG A 4 8.90 -23.02 -57.58
N GLN A 5 8.55 -23.06 -58.85
CA GLN A 5 8.14 -21.86 -59.62
C GLN A 5 6.64 -21.58 -59.49
N GLN A 6 5.84 -22.57 -59.12
CA GLN A 6 4.38 -22.42 -58.98
C GLN A 6 3.93 -22.02 -57.55
N MET A 7 4.81 -22.17 -56.55
CA MET A 7 4.50 -21.83 -55.15
C MET A 7 4.09 -20.36 -54.93
N PRO A 8 4.78 -19.36 -55.53
CA PRO A 8 4.39 -17.95 -55.36
C PRO A 8 3.01 -17.62 -55.95
N GLU A 9 2.65 -18.24 -57.04
CA GLU A 9 1.35 -18.00 -57.70
C GLU A 9 0.19 -18.68 -56.96
N LEU A 10 0.42 -19.87 -56.39
CA LEU A 10 -0.57 -20.56 -55.55
C LEU A 10 -0.85 -19.83 -54.23
N ILE A 11 0.16 -19.18 -53.64
CA ILE A 11 0.01 -18.40 -52.43
C ILE A 11 -0.76 -17.09 -52.68
N SER A 12 -0.56 -16.48 -53.87
CA SER A 12 -1.26 -15.25 -54.22
C SER A 12 -2.71 -15.47 -54.68
N SER A 13 -3.04 -16.67 -55.24
CA SER A 13 -4.40 -16.98 -55.69
C SER A 13 -5.32 -17.56 -54.62
N ARG A 14 -4.78 -18.05 -53.49
CA ARG A 14 -5.55 -18.53 -52.33
C ARG A 14 -4.90 -18.05 -51.03
N PRO A 15 -5.13 -16.80 -50.61
CA PRO A 15 -4.65 -16.33 -49.34
C PRO A 15 -5.32 -17.13 -48.22
N MET A 16 -4.57 -18.02 -47.56
CA MET A 16 -5.02 -18.68 -46.35
C MET A 16 -5.20 -17.66 -45.24
N PRO A 17 -6.35 -17.59 -44.56
CA PRO A 17 -6.51 -16.76 -43.37
C PRO A 17 -5.50 -17.21 -42.30
N GLY A 18 -4.51 -16.38 -42.01
CA GLY A 18 -3.44 -16.69 -41.05
C GLY A 18 -2.01 -16.37 -41.55
N TRP A 19 -1.81 -16.21 -42.85
CA TRP A 19 -0.51 -15.84 -43.42
C TRP A 19 -0.51 -14.38 -43.91
N VAL A 20 -0.78 -13.47 -43.01
CA VAL A 20 -0.63 -12.05 -43.29
C VAL A 20 0.75 -11.63 -42.76
N ARG A 21 1.59 -11.02 -43.61
CA ARG A 21 2.87 -10.46 -43.15
C ARG A 21 2.61 -9.46 -42.04
N ALA A 22 3.37 -9.54 -40.94
CA ALA A 22 3.20 -8.73 -39.75
C ALA A 22 3.16 -7.19 -39.99
N ASN A 23 3.66 -6.74 -41.15
CA ASN A 23 3.64 -5.34 -41.58
C ASN A 23 2.39 -4.90 -42.35
N GLN A 24 1.40 -5.80 -42.56
CA GLN A 24 0.16 -5.50 -43.33
C GLN A 24 -1.12 -5.56 -42.46
N VAL A 25 -0.99 -5.84 -41.18
CA VAL A 25 -2.13 -5.81 -40.25
C VAL A 25 -2.00 -4.63 -39.33
N SER A 26 -1.93 -3.42 -39.87
CA SER A 26 -2.32 -2.28 -39.05
C SER A 26 -3.85 -2.29 -38.99
N ASN A 27 -4.40 -2.68 -37.85
CA ASN A 27 -5.81 -2.48 -37.58
C ASN A 27 -5.94 -1.02 -37.12
N PRO A 28 -6.49 -0.12 -37.97
CA PRO A 28 -6.57 1.32 -37.66
C PRO A 28 -7.35 1.59 -36.38
N GLN A 29 -8.21 0.65 -35.98
CA GLN A 29 -8.99 0.75 -34.76
C GLN A 29 -8.11 0.45 -33.53
N LEU A 30 -7.28 -0.61 -33.58
CA LEU A 30 -6.32 -0.92 -32.51
C LEU A 30 -5.25 0.16 -32.37
N GLU A 31 -4.82 0.77 -33.46
CA GLU A 31 -3.89 1.91 -33.43
C GLU A 31 -4.52 3.13 -32.76
N ARG A 32 -5.79 3.45 -33.07
CA ARG A 32 -6.52 4.55 -32.41
C ARG A 32 -6.72 4.28 -30.93
N GLU A 33 -7.11 3.07 -30.55
CA GLU A 33 -7.26 2.67 -29.14
C GLU A 33 -5.92 2.72 -28.40
N ASN A 34 -4.85 2.24 -29.02
CA ASN A 34 -3.50 2.28 -28.41
C ASN A 34 -3.01 3.72 -28.22
N ASN A 35 -3.26 4.60 -29.20
CA ASN A 35 -2.91 6.01 -29.10
C ASN A 35 -3.76 6.72 -28.02
N ALA A 36 -5.06 6.44 -27.96
CA ALA A 36 -5.93 6.99 -26.92
C ALA A 36 -5.53 6.53 -25.51
N LEU A 37 -5.15 5.27 -25.35
CA LEU A 37 -4.65 4.72 -24.08
C LEU A 37 -3.30 5.34 -23.69
N LYS A 38 -2.38 5.52 -24.64
CA LYS A 38 -1.09 6.20 -24.40
C LYS A 38 -1.29 7.65 -23.97
N GLN A 39 -2.20 8.36 -24.62
CA GLN A 39 -2.53 9.73 -24.26
C GLN A 39 -3.12 9.80 -22.84
N ARG A 40 -4.06 8.91 -22.52
CA ARG A 40 -4.64 8.83 -21.18
C ARG A 40 -3.62 8.46 -20.10
N LEU A 41 -2.68 7.58 -20.43
CA LEU A 41 -1.56 7.22 -19.54
C LEU A 41 -0.68 8.44 -19.25
N SER A 42 -0.31 9.20 -20.31
CA SER A 42 0.47 10.44 -20.18
C SER A 42 -0.25 11.51 -19.35
N GLU A 43 -1.56 11.69 -19.55
CA GLU A 43 -2.38 12.61 -18.74
C GLU A 43 -2.37 12.22 -17.26
N LEU A 44 -2.58 10.92 -16.95
CA LEU A 44 -2.56 10.41 -15.58
C LEU A 44 -1.17 10.49 -14.94
N GLU A 45 -0.12 10.28 -15.72
CA GLU A 45 1.26 10.45 -15.24
C GLU A 45 1.55 11.92 -14.93
N GLN A 46 1.07 12.85 -15.77
CA GLN A 46 1.20 14.28 -15.54
C GLN A 46 0.39 14.75 -14.33
N GLU A 47 -0.87 14.29 -14.19
CA GLU A 47 -1.67 14.53 -12.98
C GLU A 47 -0.98 14.00 -11.72
N ARG A 48 -0.38 12.81 -11.78
CA ARG A 48 0.41 12.24 -10.68
C ARG A 48 1.60 13.10 -10.33
N ASP A 49 2.37 13.52 -11.33
CA ASP A 49 3.59 14.30 -11.13
C ASP A 49 3.28 15.72 -10.64
N ASP A 50 2.21 16.34 -11.13
CA ASP A 50 1.68 17.61 -10.60
C ASP A 50 1.23 17.47 -9.13
N TRP A 51 0.70 16.30 -8.77
CA TRP A 51 0.29 16.01 -7.40
C TRP A 51 1.49 15.79 -6.47
N LEU A 52 2.52 15.10 -6.96
CA LEU A 52 3.78 14.85 -6.25
C LEU A 52 4.66 16.12 -6.19
N GLY A 53 4.72 16.89 -7.28
CA GLY A 53 5.52 18.13 -7.35
C GLY A 53 5.03 19.25 -6.43
N LYS A 54 3.76 19.25 -6.06
CA LYS A 54 3.22 20.18 -5.04
C LYS A 54 3.61 19.80 -3.60
N GLY A 55 4.17 18.60 -3.39
CA GLY A 55 4.68 18.15 -2.09
C GLY A 55 6.13 18.54 -1.79
N ASP A 56 6.89 19.00 -2.79
CA ASP A 56 8.31 19.36 -2.63
C ASP A 56 8.54 20.56 -1.69
N ASP A 57 7.52 21.38 -1.49
CA ASP A 57 7.59 22.56 -0.61
C ASP A 57 7.47 22.20 0.90
N LEU A 58 7.14 20.95 1.23
CA LEU A 58 6.93 20.49 2.61
C LEU A 58 8.16 19.81 3.22
N GLY A 59 9.24 19.68 2.49
CA GLY A 59 10.44 18.95 2.93
C GLY A 59 10.25 17.42 2.92
N PRO A 60 11.29 16.66 3.30
CA PRO A 60 11.23 15.20 3.30
C PRO A 60 10.21 14.69 4.31
N LEU A 61 9.38 13.73 3.87
CA LEU A 61 8.40 13.09 4.73
C LEU A 61 9.07 12.11 5.70
N SER A 62 8.57 12.05 6.92
CA SER A 62 8.96 11.00 7.88
C SER A 62 8.58 9.62 7.37
N GLU A 63 9.53 8.68 7.42
CA GLU A 63 9.34 7.31 6.95
C GLU A 63 10.23 6.30 7.69
N GLY A 64 10.04 5.04 7.40
CA GLY A 64 10.97 3.99 7.82
C GLY A 64 11.09 3.87 9.34
N ARG A 65 12.26 4.26 9.86
CA ARG A 65 12.59 4.19 11.30
C ARG A 65 12.27 5.47 12.06
N ASP A 66 11.83 6.52 11.39
CA ASP A 66 11.41 7.74 12.04
C ASP A 66 10.28 7.46 13.02
N ILE A 67 10.29 8.14 14.13
CA ILE A 67 9.35 7.92 15.23
C ILE A 67 8.12 8.82 15.06
N PHE A 68 6.97 8.22 15.27
CA PHE A 68 5.68 8.90 15.30
C PHE A 68 5.01 8.72 16.67
N ASP A 69 4.47 9.82 17.21
CA ASP A 69 3.73 9.82 18.47
C ASP A 69 2.27 9.42 18.24
N VAL A 70 1.95 8.17 18.56
CA VAL A 70 0.60 7.63 18.44
C VAL A 70 -0.21 7.99 19.68
N SER A 71 -1.20 8.87 19.51
CA SER A 71 -2.11 9.29 20.59
C SER A 71 -3.35 8.39 20.64
N TYR A 72 -3.70 7.90 21.82
CA TYR A 72 -4.85 7.03 22.04
C TYR A 72 -5.41 7.17 23.46
N ARG A 73 -6.60 6.61 23.68
CA ARG A 73 -7.18 6.37 25.01
C ARG A 73 -7.20 4.88 25.28
N CYS A 74 -7.09 4.53 26.53
CA CYS A 74 -7.16 3.14 26.98
C CYS A 74 -7.70 3.06 28.42
N LYS A 75 -8.18 1.87 28.81
CA LYS A 75 -8.51 1.57 30.19
C LYS A 75 -7.31 1.00 30.92
N ALA A 76 -6.86 1.67 31.97
CA ALA A 76 -5.76 1.25 32.82
C ALA A 76 -6.29 0.69 34.15
N TYR A 77 -5.82 -0.49 34.52
CA TYR A 77 -6.22 -1.23 35.72
C TYR A 77 -5.11 -1.17 36.75
N ALA A 78 -5.42 -0.62 37.93
CA ALA A 78 -4.49 -0.52 39.05
C ALA A 78 -5.21 -0.73 40.37
N ALA A 79 -4.74 -1.66 41.21
CA ALA A 79 -5.25 -1.90 42.59
C ALA A 79 -6.78 -2.05 42.70
N GLY A 80 -7.39 -2.76 41.73
CA GLY A 80 -8.84 -2.98 41.69
C GLY A 80 -9.67 -1.86 41.05
N ASN A 81 -9.04 -0.75 40.65
CA ASN A 81 -9.69 0.37 39.96
C ASN A 81 -9.40 0.31 38.44
N CYS A 82 -10.34 0.84 37.66
CA CYS A 82 -10.23 1.00 36.22
C CYS A 82 -10.43 2.49 35.88
N GLU A 83 -9.47 3.07 35.20
CA GLU A 83 -9.54 4.47 34.76
C GLU A 83 -9.29 4.57 33.25
N GLU A 84 -10.03 5.44 32.58
CA GLU A 84 -9.72 5.83 31.19
C GLU A 84 -8.59 6.86 31.21
N VAL A 85 -7.53 6.58 30.45
CA VAL A 85 -6.36 7.45 30.37
C VAL A 85 -6.02 7.75 28.93
N ALA A 86 -5.58 9.00 28.67
CA ALA A 86 -5.03 9.40 27.38
C ALA A 86 -3.50 9.25 27.45
N VAL A 87 -2.94 8.56 26.47
CA VAL A 87 -1.52 8.19 26.41
C VAL A 87 -0.95 8.47 25.02
N ARG A 88 0.36 8.57 24.93
CA ARG A 88 1.12 8.60 23.69
C ARG A 88 2.18 7.52 23.71
N SER A 89 2.24 6.74 22.67
CA SER A 89 3.30 5.74 22.44
C SER A 89 4.15 6.15 21.26
N GLN A 90 5.44 5.95 21.36
CA GLN A 90 6.39 6.22 20.28
C GLN A 90 6.61 4.97 19.46
N LEU A 91 6.20 5.00 18.20
CA LEU A 91 6.34 3.88 17.28
C LEU A 91 7.02 4.33 15.97
N PRO A 92 7.96 3.53 15.44
CA PRO A 92 8.52 3.81 14.12
C PRO A 92 7.48 3.56 13.02
N TRP A 93 7.54 4.34 11.94
CA TRP A 93 6.62 4.20 10.82
C TRP A 93 6.60 2.79 10.24
N ASN A 94 7.75 2.10 10.17
CA ASN A 94 7.80 0.69 9.74
C ASN A 94 6.96 -0.24 10.63
N ALA A 95 6.94 -0.02 11.94
CA ALA A 95 6.15 -0.83 12.85
C ALA A 95 4.65 -0.59 12.68
N LEU A 96 4.25 0.67 12.45
CA LEU A 96 2.88 1.02 12.11
C LEU A 96 2.47 0.42 10.76
N PHE A 97 3.31 0.53 9.74
CA PHE A 97 3.04 -0.05 8.43
C PHE A 97 2.86 -1.56 8.51
N LEU A 98 3.78 -2.26 9.16
CA LEU A 98 3.73 -3.72 9.27
C LEU A 98 2.57 -4.26 10.09
N SER A 99 1.93 -3.44 10.93
CA SER A 99 0.76 -3.88 11.70
C SER A 99 -0.43 -4.26 10.81
N PHE A 100 -0.59 -3.63 9.66
CA PHE A 100 -1.73 -3.85 8.76
C PHE A 100 -1.34 -4.22 7.32
N ALA A 101 -0.12 -3.91 6.87
CA ALA A 101 0.30 -4.15 5.49
C ALA A 101 0.08 -5.60 5.01
N PRO A 102 0.38 -6.66 5.79
CA PRO A 102 0.18 -8.04 5.36
C PRO A 102 -1.27 -8.36 4.98
N TYR A 103 -2.22 -7.66 5.58
CA TYR A 103 -3.64 -7.88 5.34
C TYR A 103 -4.17 -7.09 4.14
N LEU A 104 -3.45 -6.04 3.69
CA LEU A 104 -3.83 -5.18 2.57
C LEU A 104 -3.43 -5.73 1.19
N SER A 105 -2.92 -6.96 1.10
CA SER A 105 -2.82 -7.68 -0.17
C SER A 105 -4.19 -7.82 -0.86
N GLN A 106 -5.24 -7.82 -0.04
CA GLN A 106 -6.64 -7.69 -0.47
C GLN A 106 -7.25 -6.40 0.10
N PRO A 107 -8.23 -5.78 -0.58
CA PRO A 107 -8.87 -4.59 -0.05
C PRO A 107 -9.48 -4.82 1.33
N GLN A 108 -9.16 -3.97 2.29
CA GLN A 108 -9.70 -3.95 3.64
C GLN A 108 -10.36 -2.60 3.94
N HIS A 109 -11.39 -2.59 4.77
CA HIS A 109 -12.00 -1.33 5.16
C HIS A 109 -11.23 -0.64 6.29
N GLU A 110 -11.48 0.63 6.46
CA GLU A 110 -10.72 1.53 7.33
C GLU A 110 -10.71 1.10 8.80
N ASP A 111 -11.84 0.61 9.31
CA ASP A 111 -11.93 0.16 10.72
C ASP A 111 -11.03 -1.04 11.00
N PHE A 112 -10.85 -1.92 10.01
CA PHE A 112 -9.91 -3.04 10.13
C PHE A 112 -8.48 -2.54 10.28
N ILE A 113 -8.07 -1.53 9.52
CA ILE A 113 -6.74 -0.93 9.64
C ILE A 113 -6.58 -0.30 11.02
N ALA A 114 -7.60 0.44 11.48
CA ALA A 114 -7.58 1.04 12.81
C ALA A 114 -7.42 -0.01 13.93
N SER A 115 -8.12 -1.15 13.82
CA SER A 115 -7.99 -2.25 14.79
C SER A 115 -6.57 -2.84 14.80
N LYS A 116 -5.93 -3.01 13.65
CA LYS A 116 -4.56 -3.54 13.56
C LYS A 116 -3.51 -2.56 14.11
N VAL A 117 -3.70 -1.28 13.90
CA VAL A 117 -2.85 -0.25 14.54
C VAL A 117 -3.07 -0.25 16.06
N ALA A 118 -4.32 -0.37 16.54
CA ALA A 118 -4.62 -0.46 17.96
C ALA A 118 -3.99 -1.72 18.60
N GLU A 119 -4.05 -2.89 17.94
CA GLU A 119 -3.36 -4.10 18.38
C GLU A 119 -1.85 -3.87 18.53
N ARG A 120 -1.23 -3.18 17.58
CA ARG A 120 0.20 -2.85 17.65
C ARG A 120 0.52 -1.91 18.82
N VAL A 121 -0.34 -0.92 19.07
CA VAL A 121 -0.22 -0.01 20.22
C VAL A 121 -0.38 -0.78 21.53
N GLN A 122 -1.29 -1.76 21.60
CA GLN A 122 -1.52 -2.59 22.79
C GLN A 122 -0.25 -3.29 23.28
N GLU A 123 0.66 -3.69 22.37
CA GLU A 123 1.93 -4.36 22.74
C GLU A 123 2.86 -3.47 23.58
N VAL A 124 2.80 -2.15 23.41
CA VAL A 124 3.66 -1.18 24.10
C VAL A 124 2.91 -0.39 25.19
N ALA A 125 1.59 -0.33 25.11
CA ALA A 125 0.74 0.52 25.91
C ALA A 125 0.93 0.34 27.42
N LEU A 126 1.08 -0.91 27.90
CA LEU A 126 1.28 -1.16 29.33
C LEU A 126 2.54 -0.48 29.86
N LYS A 127 3.65 -0.58 29.13
CA LYS A 127 4.92 0.04 29.49
C LYS A 127 4.82 1.55 29.52
N ASP A 128 4.15 2.14 28.53
CA ASP A 128 4.00 3.59 28.41
C ASP A 128 3.10 4.15 29.51
N VAL A 129 2.00 3.44 29.84
CA VAL A 129 1.13 3.82 30.97
C VAL A 129 1.88 3.70 32.29
N GLN A 130 2.68 2.66 32.50
CA GLN A 130 3.46 2.46 33.71
C GLN A 130 4.50 3.57 33.96
N THR A 131 4.95 4.27 32.94
CA THR A 131 5.86 5.43 33.09
C THR A 131 5.22 6.53 33.93
N SER A 132 3.93 6.79 33.74
CA SER A 132 3.17 7.80 34.51
C SER A 132 2.37 7.19 35.68
N ARG A 133 2.04 5.90 35.63
CA ARG A 133 1.22 5.16 36.58
C ARG A 133 1.83 3.80 36.93
N PRO A 134 2.89 3.74 37.75
CA PRO A 134 3.68 2.52 37.99
C PRO A 134 2.90 1.32 38.54
N LYS A 135 1.74 1.58 39.17
CA LYS A 135 0.90 0.51 39.75
C LYS A 135 -0.06 -0.15 38.75
N THR A 136 -0.06 0.29 37.48
CA THR A 136 -0.89 -0.31 36.45
C THR A 136 -0.37 -1.70 36.09
N HIS A 137 -1.25 -2.69 36.09
CA HIS A 137 -0.91 -4.09 35.78
C HIS A 137 -1.56 -4.59 34.48
N ALA A 138 -2.57 -3.87 33.96
CA ALA A 138 -3.21 -4.19 32.70
C ALA A 138 -3.75 -2.95 32.01
N VAL A 139 -3.79 -3.01 30.66
CA VAL A 139 -4.34 -1.98 29.79
C VAL A 139 -5.21 -2.66 28.74
N THR A 140 -6.42 -2.13 28.54
CA THR A 140 -7.37 -2.63 27.53
C THR A 140 -8.05 -1.50 26.76
N ASP A 141 -8.88 -1.85 25.79
CA ASP A 141 -9.75 -0.92 25.06
C ASP A 141 -8.99 0.26 24.41
N ILE A 142 -7.95 -0.06 23.66
CA ILE A 142 -7.20 0.95 22.91
C ILE A 142 -8.10 1.60 21.86
N SER A 143 -8.30 2.91 21.98
CA SER A 143 -9.02 3.74 21.03
C SER A 143 -8.09 4.83 20.49
N LEU A 144 -7.70 4.73 19.22
CA LEU A 144 -6.84 5.70 18.57
C LEU A 144 -7.53 7.06 18.50
N ALA A 145 -6.78 8.15 18.73
CA ALA A 145 -7.29 9.49 18.48
C ALA A 145 -7.59 9.63 16.97
N PRO A 146 -8.77 10.12 16.56
CA PRO A 146 -9.17 10.19 15.15
C PRO A 146 -8.16 10.95 14.28
N LEU A 147 -7.63 12.06 14.78
CA LEU A 147 -6.62 12.85 14.06
C LEU A 147 -5.33 12.05 13.86
N CYS A 148 -4.88 11.31 14.87
CA CYS A 148 -3.69 10.48 14.79
C CYS A 148 -3.84 9.38 13.73
N PHE A 149 -4.97 8.67 13.73
CA PHE A 149 -5.24 7.64 12.72
C PHE A 149 -5.34 8.23 11.31
N ASN A 150 -5.95 9.41 11.14
CA ASN A 150 -5.99 10.11 9.87
C ASN A 150 -4.58 10.49 9.39
N THR A 151 -3.72 10.97 10.27
CA THR A 151 -2.32 11.26 9.94
C THR A 151 -1.59 10.01 9.44
N ILE A 152 -1.75 8.88 10.10
CA ILE A 152 -1.17 7.59 9.67
C ILE A 152 -1.61 7.23 8.24
N LYS A 153 -2.91 7.32 7.94
CA LYS A 153 -3.44 7.02 6.60
C LYS A 153 -2.90 7.98 5.53
N VAL A 154 -2.91 9.28 5.82
CA VAL A 154 -2.42 10.31 4.91
C VAL A 154 -0.94 10.08 4.62
N GLN A 155 -0.13 9.85 5.65
CA GLN A 155 1.30 9.58 5.50
C GLN A 155 1.58 8.42 4.56
N PHE A 156 0.99 7.24 4.81
CA PHE A 156 1.22 6.07 3.95
C PHE A 156 0.65 6.23 2.54
N ARG A 157 -0.42 6.99 2.37
CA ARG A 157 -0.94 7.34 1.06
C ARG A 157 0.01 8.28 0.31
N THR A 158 0.55 9.32 0.98
CA THR A 158 1.48 10.28 0.37
C THR A 158 2.81 9.60 0.02
N LEU A 159 3.28 8.67 0.84
CA LEU A 159 4.43 7.80 0.51
C LEU A 159 4.13 6.78 -0.61
N GLY A 160 2.91 6.77 -1.14
CA GLY A 160 2.50 5.84 -2.20
C GLY A 160 2.45 4.37 -1.80
N LEU A 161 2.37 4.05 -0.50
CA LEU A 161 2.37 2.67 0.01
C LEU A 161 0.98 2.04 0.01
N ILE A 162 -0.07 2.85 0.20
CA ILE A 162 -1.47 2.42 0.18
C ILE A 162 -2.30 3.29 -0.76
N ARG A 163 -3.37 2.73 -1.28
CA ARG A 163 -4.33 3.43 -2.13
C ARG A 163 -5.76 3.15 -1.70
N ARG A 164 -6.67 4.10 -1.96
CA ARG A 164 -8.11 3.86 -1.85
C ARG A 164 -8.58 2.99 -3.02
N VAL A 165 -9.50 2.07 -2.71
CA VAL A 165 -10.17 1.25 -3.72
C VAL A 165 -11.66 1.61 -3.70
N PRO A 166 -12.21 2.16 -4.79
CA PRO A 166 -13.63 2.44 -4.87
C PRO A 166 -14.41 1.13 -4.92
N ARG A 167 -15.46 1.02 -4.12
CA ARG A 167 -16.45 -0.07 -4.19
C ARG A 167 -17.84 0.55 -4.36
N PRO A 168 -18.43 0.51 -5.55
CA PRO A 168 -19.72 1.13 -5.81
C PRO A 168 -20.86 0.62 -4.93
N GLU A 169 -20.75 -0.62 -4.47
CA GLU A 169 -21.77 -1.30 -3.64
C GLU A 169 -21.60 -1.02 -2.14
N ASP A 170 -20.51 -0.38 -1.72
CA ASP A 170 -20.19 -0.15 -0.32
C ASP A 170 -19.71 1.29 -0.10
N ALA A 171 -20.45 2.06 0.67
CA ALA A 171 -20.13 3.45 0.99
C ALA A 171 -18.90 3.59 1.90
N ARG A 172 -18.38 2.50 2.47
CA ARG A 172 -17.20 2.51 3.33
C ARG A 172 -15.91 2.78 2.53
N VAL A 173 -14.91 3.28 3.22
CA VAL A 173 -13.60 3.53 2.62
C VAL A 173 -12.76 2.24 2.68
N TRP A 174 -12.34 1.77 1.51
CA TRP A 174 -11.51 0.59 1.34
C TRP A 174 -10.10 0.97 0.92
N TRP A 175 -9.13 0.24 1.45
CA TRP A 175 -7.71 0.46 1.22
C TRP A 175 -7.02 -0.81 0.76
N GLN A 176 -6.00 -0.67 -0.05
CA GLN A 176 -5.16 -1.76 -0.56
C GLN A 176 -3.72 -1.29 -0.67
N LEU A 177 -2.75 -2.22 -0.60
CA LEU A 177 -1.36 -1.93 -0.93
C LEU A 177 -1.22 -1.51 -2.39
N THR A 178 -0.25 -0.65 -2.64
CA THR A 178 0.31 -0.43 -3.97
C THR A 178 1.44 -1.42 -4.24
N THR A 179 1.94 -1.47 -5.48
CA THR A 179 3.14 -2.25 -5.81
C THR A 179 4.37 -1.82 -4.99
N VAL A 180 4.48 -0.52 -4.68
CA VAL A 180 5.55 0.02 -3.82
C VAL A 180 5.38 -0.48 -2.39
N GLY A 181 4.15 -0.43 -1.86
CA GLY A 181 3.82 -0.95 -0.54
C GLY A 181 4.11 -2.46 -0.40
N GLU A 182 3.77 -3.26 -1.41
CA GLU A 182 4.07 -4.70 -1.43
C GLU A 182 5.57 -4.98 -1.40
N LYS A 183 6.36 -4.24 -2.19
CA LYS A 183 7.83 -4.36 -2.19
C LYS A 183 8.42 -4.01 -0.83
N LEU A 184 7.96 -2.91 -0.22
CA LEU A 184 8.43 -2.49 1.11
C LEU A 184 8.05 -3.54 2.17
N MET A 185 6.80 -3.99 2.20
CA MET A 185 6.34 -5.04 3.11
C MET A 185 7.20 -6.30 2.99
N THR A 186 7.41 -6.78 1.76
CA THR A 186 8.24 -7.97 1.50
C THR A 186 9.68 -7.75 1.98
N THR A 187 10.25 -6.58 1.74
CA THR A 187 11.62 -6.24 2.17
C THR A 187 11.75 -6.25 3.69
N LEU A 188 10.74 -5.76 4.41
CA LEU A 188 10.75 -5.66 5.87
C LEU A 188 10.44 -7.00 6.56
N MET A 189 9.62 -7.86 5.94
CA MET A 189 9.18 -9.14 6.52
C MET A 189 10.04 -10.34 6.08
N ALA A 190 10.74 -10.24 4.94
CA ALA A 190 11.53 -11.37 4.44
C ALA A 190 12.65 -11.76 5.39
N VAL A 191 12.68 -13.02 5.78
CA VAL A 191 13.76 -13.59 6.59
C VAL A 191 14.97 -13.84 5.69
N ARG A 192 16.07 -13.17 5.98
CA ARG A 192 17.33 -13.36 5.25
C ARG A 192 18.13 -14.49 5.88
N LYS A 193 18.84 -15.29 5.03
CA LYS A 193 19.81 -16.26 5.54
C LYS A 193 20.85 -15.52 6.38
N SER A 194 21.05 -15.96 7.62
CA SER A 194 22.18 -15.52 8.42
C SER A 194 23.48 -15.89 7.66
N ALA A 195 24.38 -14.94 7.50
CA ALA A 195 25.70 -15.25 6.97
C ALA A 195 26.33 -16.28 7.89
N ALA A 196 26.45 -17.53 7.41
CA ALA A 196 27.16 -18.56 8.16
C ALA A 196 28.58 -18.05 8.40
N THR A 197 28.93 -17.83 9.67
CA THR A 197 30.31 -17.57 10.08
C THR A 197 31.11 -18.77 9.61
N ARG A 198 31.89 -18.63 8.54
CA ARG A 198 32.89 -19.61 8.17
C ARG A 198 33.94 -19.57 9.29
N GLN A 199 33.95 -20.61 10.13
CA GLN A 199 35.07 -20.96 10.98
C GLN A 199 36.20 -21.53 10.11
#